data_0985ff6154fddfc72f3b93590dcdfd2d
#
_entry.id   0985ff6154fddfc72f3b93590dcdfd2d
#
_cell.length_a   1.000
_cell.length_b   1.000
_cell.length_c   1.000
_cell.angle_alpha   90.00
_cell.angle_beta   90.00
_cell.angle_gamma   90.00
#
_symmetry.space_group_name_H-M   'P 1'
#
loop_
_entity.id
_entity.type
_entity.pdbx_description
1 polymer ?
#
loop_
_entity_poly.entity_id
_entity_poly.type
_entity_poly.pdbx_seq_one_letter_code
_entity_poly.pdbx_strand_id
1 'polypeptide(L)'
;MRLSLHSDYALRILMALAATGQQMSVDEIASHYGISRNHLAKVAQRLQTLGYVSAQRGRGGGLTLARAPSEVIAGTVVREFENLGGLVECMDPATSTCPVRGGCGLQGALGGALAAFLAHLDRYTLADLLPQPARFRALLGAE
;
A
#
# COMPACT_ATOMS: atom_id res chain seq x y z
N MET A 1 2.05 -13.10 -10.40
CA MET A 1 2.17 -12.45 -9.09
C MET A 1 1.42 -11.13 -9.14
N ARG A 2 0.66 -10.81 -8.13
CA ARG A 2 -0.12 -9.57 -8.02
C ARG A 2 -0.16 -9.15 -6.56
N LEU A 3 0.05 -7.87 -6.28
CA LEU A 3 -0.21 -7.32 -4.95
C LEU A 3 -1.69 -7.48 -4.61
N SER A 4 -1.99 -7.62 -3.33
CA SER A 4 -3.37 -7.64 -2.85
C SER A 4 -4.07 -6.30 -3.16
N LEU A 5 -5.40 -6.33 -3.26
CA LEU A 5 -6.16 -5.09 -3.41
C LEU A 5 -5.95 -4.14 -2.22
N HIS A 6 -5.67 -4.68 -1.03
CA HIS A 6 -5.40 -3.85 0.15
C HIS A 6 -4.10 -3.06 -0.01
N SER A 7 -3.02 -3.68 -0.49
CA SER A 7 -1.75 -2.99 -0.76
C SER A 7 -1.90 -1.95 -1.88
N ASP A 8 -2.56 -2.32 -2.97
CA ASP A 8 -2.82 -1.40 -4.09
C ASP A 8 -3.63 -0.18 -3.62
N TYR A 9 -4.71 -0.39 -2.88
CA TYR A 9 -5.55 0.70 -2.38
C TYR A 9 -4.84 1.55 -1.33
N ALA A 10 -4.00 0.95 -0.48
CA ALA A 10 -3.21 1.71 0.49
C ALA A 10 -2.26 2.69 -0.21
N LEU A 11 -1.53 2.22 -1.21
CA LEU A 11 -0.64 3.06 -2.00
C LEU A 11 -1.41 4.15 -2.76
N ARG A 12 -2.57 3.85 -3.35
CA ARG A 12 -3.41 4.84 -4.04
C ARG A 12 -3.93 5.93 -3.11
N ILE A 13 -4.39 5.59 -1.91
CA ILE A 13 -4.81 6.58 -0.90
C ILE A 13 -3.65 7.51 -0.56
N LEU A 14 -2.49 6.93 -0.23
CA LEU A 14 -1.32 7.71 0.16
C LEU A 14 -0.83 8.62 -0.98
N MET A 15 -0.80 8.11 -2.21
CA MET A 15 -0.39 8.90 -3.38
C MET A 15 -1.37 10.03 -3.68
N ALA A 16 -2.69 9.81 -3.58
CA ALA A 16 -3.69 10.86 -3.77
C ALA A 16 -3.52 11.99 -2.75
N LEU A 17 -3.39 11.64 -1.47
CA LEU A 17 -3.17 12.61 -0.39
C LEU A 17 -1.85 13.36 -0.55
N ALA A 18 -0.77 12.67 -0.93
CA ALA A 18 0.53 13.30 -1.15
C ALA A 18 0.53 14.23 -2.36
N ALA A 19 -0.13 13.85 -3.45
CA ALA A 19 -0.18 14.65 -4.67
C ALA A 19 -1.02 15.90 -4.51
N THR A 20 -2.12 15.84 -3.77
CA THR A 20 -2.99 17.00 -3.51
C THR A 20 -2.45 17.90 -2.41
N GLY A 21 -1.76 17.32 -1.44
CA GLY A 21 -1.35 18.02 -0.22
C GLY A 21 -2.53 18.50 0.63
N GLN A 22 -3.74 18.00 0.36
CA GLN A 22 -4.98 18.42 0.96
C GLN A 22 -5.72 17.26 1.62
N GLN A 23 -6.67 17.60 2.46
CA GLN A 23 -7.61 16.64 3.02
C GLN A 23 -8.55 16.13 1.92
N MET A 24 -8.75 14.81 1.87
CA MET A 24 -9.70 14.16 0.96
C MET A 24 -10.56 13.16 1.72
N SER A 25 -11.83 13.14 1.43
CA SER A 25 -12.73 12.09 1.95
C SER A 25 -12.49 10.75 1.26
N VAL A 26 -12.85 9.66 1.93
CA VAL A 26 -12.81 8.32 1.32
C VAL A 26 -13.69 8.25 0.08
N ASP A 27 -14.84 8.96 0.09
CA ASP A 27 -15.75 9.02 -1.07
C ASP A 27 -15.10 9.70 -2.28
N GLU A 28 -14.41 10.81 -2.08
CA GLU A 28 -13.68 11.51 -3.15
C GLU A 28 -12.59 10.62 -3.74
N ILE A 29 -11.75 10.01 -2.90
CA ILE A 29 -10.68 9.12 -3.38
C ILE A 29 -11.28 7.92 -4.13
N ALA A 30 -12.33 7.30 -3.59
CA ALA A 30 -13.02 6.19 -4.23
C ALA A 30 -13.58 6.57 -5.60
N SER A 31 -14.17 7.76 -5.71
CA SER A 31 -14.72 8.30 -6.96
C SER A 31 -13.62 8.52 -8.00
N HIS A 32 -12.53 9.17 -7.63
CA HIS A 32 -11.40 9.44 -8.55
C HIS A 32 -10.80 8.16 -9.15
N TYR A 33 -10.68 7.10 -8.35
CA TYR A 33 -10.12 5.83 -8.80
C TYR A 33 -11.15 4.83 -9.33
N GLY A 34 -12.45 5.10 -9.23
CA GLY A 34 -13.50 4.14 -9.61
C GLY A 34 -13.49 2.88 -8.73
N ILE A 35 -13.21 3.02 -7.44
CA ILE A 35 -13.08 1.92 -6.47
C ILE A 35 -14.28 1.91 -5.53
N SER A 36 -14.66 0.72 -5.04
CA SER A 36 -15.68 0.58 -4.00
C SER A 36 -15.29 1.35 -2.74
N ARG A 37 -16.17 2.28 -2.31
CA ARG A 37 -16.04 3.04 -1.07
C ARG A 37 -15.82 2.14 0.15
N ASN A 38 -16.57 1.04 0.24
CA ASN A 38 -16.50 0.14 1.39
C ASN A 38 -15.14 -0.55 1.50
N HIS A 39 -14.56 -0.98 0.39
CA HIS A 39 -13.22 -1.56 0.38
C HIS A 39 -12.16 -0.52 0.74
N LEU A 40 -12.28 0.68 0.17
CA LEU A 40 -11.34 1.75 0.44
C LEU A 40 -11.39 2.22 1.89
N ALA A 41 -12.59 2.28 2.50
CA ALA A 41 -12.78 2.66 3.90
C ALA A 41 -12.05 1.71 4.87
N LYS A 42 -12.07 0.40 4.62
CA LYS A 42 -11.35 -0.59 5.43
C LYS A 42 -9.84 -0.38 5.37
N VAL A 43 -9.32 -0.09 4.18
CA VAL A 43 -7.89 0.17 3.98
C VAL A 43 -7.51 1.50 4.64
N ALA A 44 -8.32 2.54 4.50
CA ALA A 44 -8.10 3.84 5.15
C ALA A 44 -8.06 3.71 6.69
N GLN A 45 -8.95 2.89 7.27
CA GLN A 45 -8.95 2.62 8.71
C GLN A 45 -7.64 1.94 9.15
N ARG A 46 -7.14 0.98 8.38
CA ARG A 46 -5.86 0.33 8.67
C ARG A 46 -4.69 1.30 8.55
N LEU A 47 -4.66 2.14 7.52
CA LEU A 47 -3.65 3.19 7.37
C LEU A 47 -3.65 4.16 8.55
N GLN A 48 -4.83 4.49 9.09
CA GLN A 48 -4.96 5.31 10.29
C GLN A 48 -4.39 4.60 11.52
N THR A 49 -4.73 3.33 11.73
CA THR A 49 -4.19 2.52 12.83
C THR A 49 -2.67 2.42 12.78
N LEU A 50 -2.09 2.29 11.58
CA LEU A 50 -0.65 2.25 11.35
C LEU A 50 0.03 3.62 11.41
N GLY A 51 -0.73 4.71 11.55
CA GLY A 51 -0.20 6.06 11.69
C GLY A 51 0.31 6.69 10.38
N TYR A 52 -0.18 6.24 9.23
CA TYR A 52 0.12 6.86 7.93
C TYR A 52 -0.79 8.03 7.60
N VAL A 53 -2.04 7.96 8.07
CA VAL A 53 -3.03 8.99 7.84
C VAL A 53 -3.73 9.36 9.15
N SER A 54 -4.22 10.59 9.22
CA SER A 54 -5.13 11.06 10.25
C SER A 54 -6.51 11.23 9.63
N ALA A 55 -7.56 10.88 10.37
CA ALA A 55 -8.95 11.05 9.94
C ALA A 55 -9.65 12.09 10.79
N GLN A 56 -10.26 13.08 10.14
CA GLN A 56 -11.18 14.02 10.77
C GLN A 56 -12.61 13.60 10.46
N ARG A 57 -13.41 13.41 11.51
CA ARG A 57 -14.82 13.02 11.40
C ARG A 57 -15.72 14.26 11.22
N GLY A 58 -16.93 14.03 10.68
CA GLY A 58 -17.98 15.02 10.57
C GLY A 58 -18.05 15.71 9.21
N ARG A 59 -18.87 16.76 9.15
CA ARG A 59 -19.08 17.55 7.93
C ARG A 59 -17.77 18.25 7.54
N GLY A 60 -17.31 18.06 6.30
CA GLY A 60 -16.01 18.55 5.84
C GLY A 60 -14.80 17.74 6.34
N GLY A 61 -15.05 16.55 6.93
CA GLY A 61 -14.00 15.63 7.36
C GLY A 61 -13.34 14.89 6.21
N GLY A 62 -12.27 14.18 6.50
CA GLY A 62 -11.52 13.39 5.53
C GLY A 62 -10.19 12.91 6.08
N LEU A 63 -9.36 12.40 5.19
CA LEU A 63 -8.03 11.89 5.47
C LEU A 63 -6.97 12.94 5.11
N THR A 64 -5.95 13.03 5.94
CA THR A 64 -4.71 13.76 5.65
C THR A 64 -3.53 12.84 5.92
N LEU A 65 -2.38 13.09 5.28
CA LEU A 65 -1.15 12.39 5.66
C LEU A 65 -0.74 12.76 7.08
N ALA A 66 -0.39 11.74 7.88
CA ALA A 66 0.15 11.92 9.24
C ALA A 66 1.68 12.01 9.26
N ARG A 67 2.33 11.68 8.14
CA ARG A 67 3.78 11.73 7.95
C ARG A 67 4.11 12.48 6.66
N ALA A 68 5.30 13.07 6.60
CA ALA A 68 5.77 13.67 5.34
C ALA A 68 5.91 12.59 4.26
N PRO A 69 5.59 12.88 2.97
CA PRO A 69 5.74 11.91 1.89
C PRO A 69 7.15 11.32 1.77
N SER A 70 8.18 12.09 2.14
CA SER A 70 9.58 11.65 2.16
C SER A 70 9.91 10.66 3.28
N GLU A 71 9.03 10.50 4.26
CA GLU A 71 9.20 9.58 5.40
C GLU A 71 8.42 8.26 5.21
N VAL A 72 7.57 8.18 4.19
CA VAL A 72 6.76 7.00 3.90
C VAL A 72 7.47 6.14 2.85
N ILE A 73 7.99 5.00 3.25
CA ILE A 73 8.72 4.07 2.39
C ILE A 73 7.75 3.07 1.78
N ALA A 74 7.76 2.94 0.45
CA ALA A 74 6.84 2.07 -0.29
C ALA A 74 6.94 0.60 0.13
N GLY A 75 8.16 0.08 0.30
CA GLY A 75 8.38 -1.29 0.74
C GLY A 75 7.82 -1.57 2.14
N THR A 76 7.89 -0.61 3.05
CA THR A 76 7.29 -0.73 4.39
C THR A 76 5.76 -0.83 4.29
N VAL A 77 5.12 0.02 3.49
CA VAL A 77 3.66 -0.04 3.27
C VAL A 77 3.26 -1.40 2.72
N VAL A 78 3.99 -1.91 1.72
CA VAL A 78 3.70 -3.23 1.14
C VAL A 78 3.79 -4.34 2.20
N ARG A 79 4.83 -4.35 3.04
CA ARG A 79 4.98 -5.36 4.11
C ARG A 79 3.82 -5.36 5.09
N GLU A 80 3.24 -4.23 5.37
CA GLU A 80 2.14 -4.12 6.33
C GLU A 80 0.78 -4.55 5.77
N PHE A 81 0.64 -4.59 4.45
CA PHE A 81 -0.61 -4.94 3.78
C PHE A 81 -0.59 -6.31 3.08
N GLU A 82 0.61 -6.87 2.80
CA GLU A 82 0.73 -8.17 2.14
C GLU A 82 0.92 -9.32 3.12
N ASN A 83 0.37 -10.47 2.75
CA ASN A 83 0.75 -11.74 3.36
C ASN A 83 2.00 -12.28 2.65
N LEU A 84 3.16 -11.94 3.14
CA LEU A 84 4.44 -12.29 2.53
C LEU A 84 4.79 -13.78 2.65
N GLY A 85 4.13 -14.53 3.55
CA GLY A 85 4.21 -15.98 3.64
C GLY A 85 3.38 -16.72 2.59
N GLY A 86 2.52 -16.01 1.86
CA GLY A 86 1.56 -16.59 0.91
C GLY A 86 2.04 -16.72 -0.54
N LEU A 87 3.33 -16.47 -0.85
CA LEU A 87 3.81 -16.56 -2.23
C LEU A 87 3.73 -17.99 -2.76
N VAL A 88 4.15 -18.97 -1.96
CA VAL A 88 3.93 -20.41 -2.16
C VAL A 88 3.68 -21.07 -0.81
N GLU A 89 2.95 -22.19 -0.81
CA GLU A 89 2.54 -22.91 0.40
C GLU A 89 3.70 -23.19 1.37
N CYS A 90 4.85 -23.59 0.87
CA CYS A 90 6.01 -23.97 1.70
C CYS A 90 6.66 -22.78 2.43
N MET A 91 6.32 -21.53 2.10
CA MET A 91 6.82 -20.34 2.78
C MET A 91 6.03 -20.02 4.08
N ASP A 92 4.84 -20.60 4.24
CA ASP A 92 4.07 -20.51 5.48
C ASP A 92 4.30 -21.77 6.36
N PRO A 93 5.09 -21.68 7.45
CA PRO A 93 5.37 -22.83 8.31
C PRO A 93 4.13 -23.41 8.98
N ALA A 94 3.11 -22.61 9.20
CA ALA A 94 1.93 -23.01 9.96
C ALA A 94 0.95 -23.86 9.15
N THR A 95 0.93 -23.69 7.82
CA THR A 95 -0.06 -24.32 6.94
C THR A 95 0.54 -25.25 5.90
N SER A 96 1.88 -25.25 5.73
CA SER A 96 2.55 -26.06 4.71
C SER A 96 2.45 -27.56 4.98
N THR A 97 1.96 -28.28 3.98
CA THR A 97 1.93 -29.75 3.93
C THR A 97 2.97 -30.33 2.96
N CYS A 98 3.81 -29.48 2.36
CA CYS A 98 4.77 -29.87 1.34
C CYS A 98 5.82 -30.86 1.90
N PRO A 99 5.93 -32.09 1.36
CA PRO A 99 6.79 -33.14 1.92
C PRO A 99 8.29 -32.88 1.73
N VAL A 100 8.67 -32.02 0.78
CA VAL A 100 10.07 -31.66 0.48
C VAL A 100 10.48 -30.34 1.11
N ARG A 101 9.68 -29.81 1.98
CA ARG A 101 9.98 -28.56 2.71
C ARG A 101 11.27 -28.70 3.51
N GLY A 102 12.12 -27.69 3.45
CA GLY A 102 13.42 -27.68 4.13
C GLY A 102 14.58 -28.28 3.33
N GLY A 103 14.28 -29.04 2.26
CA GLY A 103 15.28 -29.59 1.34
C GLY A 103 15.16 -29.08 -0.10
N CYS A 104 14.11 -28.29 -0.39
CA CYS A 104 13.82 -27.81 -1.73
C CYS A 104 14.47 -26.44 -1.99
N GLY A 105 15.28 -26.33 -3.03
CA GLY A 105 15.91 -25.08 -3.45
C GLY A 105 14.93 -23.99 -3.92
N LEU A 106 13.71 -24.37 -4.34
CA LEU A 106 12.70 -23.43 -4.80
C LEU A 106 12.26 -22.44 -3.70
N GLN A 107 12.12 -22.92 -2.47
CA GLN A 107 11.78 -22.06 -1.32
C GLN A 107 12.82 -20.95 -1.13
N GLY A 108 14.10 -21.30 -1.18
CA GLY A 108 15.20 -20.33 -1.09
C GLY A 108 15.22 -19.34 -2.26
N ALA A 109 15.02 -19.84 -3.48
CA ALA A 109 14.97 -19.00 -4.68
C ALA A 109 13.83 -17.98 -4.64
N LEU A 110 12.61 -18.41 -4.27
CA LEU A 110 11.46 -17.53 -4.16
C LEU A 110 11.58 -16.55 -2.97
N GLY A 111 12.15 -17.01 -1.86
CA GLY A 111 12.46 -16.14 -0.71
C GLY A 111 13.44 -15.03 -1.08
N GLY A 112 14.50 -15.37 -1.82
CA GLY A 112 15.46 -14.40 -2.33
C GLY A 112 14.82 -13.40 -3.32
N ALA A 113 13.95 -13.87 -4.22
CA ALA A 113 13.22 -13.01 -5.13
C ALA A 113 12.28 -12.03 -4.39
N LEU A 114 11.55 -12.51 -3.39
CA LEU A 114 10.70 -11.67 -2.55
C LEU A 114 11.53 -10.62 -1.79
N ALA A 115 12.64 -11.02 -1.21
CA ALA A 115 13.54 -10.11 -0.52
C ALA A 115 14.09 -9.03 -1.46
N ALA A 116 14.48 -9.38 -2.68
CA ALA A 116 14.94 -8.43 -3.69
C ALA A 116 13.83 -7.47 -4.14
N PHE A 117 12.61 -7.97 -4.31
CA PHE A 117 11.43 -7.14 -4.62
C PHE A 117 11.18 -6.08 -3.53
N LEU A 118 11.16 -6.50 -2.27
CA LEU A 118 10.93 -5.58 -1.15
C LEU A 118 12.10 -4.59 -0.98
N ALA A 119 13.35 -5.06 -1.09
CA ALA A 119 14.53 -4.21 -1.02
C ALA A 119 14.55 -3.15 -2.15
N HIS A 120 14.03 -3.50 -3.32
CA HIS A 120 13.87 -2.52 -4.40
C HIS A 120 12.85 -1.43 -4.02
N LEU A 121 11.70 -1.82 -3.48
CA LEU A 121 10.66 -0.85 -3.04
C LEU A 121 11.11 -0.01 -1.84
N ASP A 122 12.01 -0.52 -1.00
CA ASP A 122 12.58 0.24 0.13
C ASP A 122 13.40 1.47 -0.31
N ARG A 123 13.81 1.52 -1.58
CA ARG A 123 14.53 2.65 -2.16
C ARG A 123 13.65 3.81 -2.55
N TYR A 124 12.32 3.65 -2.50
CA TYR A 124 11.35 4.64 -2.92
C TYR A 124 10.53 5.12 -1.73
N THR A 125 10.54 6.42 -1.53
CA THR A 125 9.58 7.11 -0.66
C THR A 125 8.32 7.43 -1.45
N LEU A 126 7.24 7.78 -0.76
CA LEU A 126 6.01 8.25 -1.39
C LEU A 126 6.25 9.50 -2.26
N ALA A 127 7.20 10.36 -1.86
CA ALA A 127 7.61 11.52 -2.66
C ALA A 127 8.26 11.10 -3.99
N ASP A 128 9.09 10.06 -3.99
CA ASP A 128 9.75 9.55 -5.19
C ASP A 128 8.75 8.94 -6.19
N LEU A 129 7.62 8.42 -5.70
CA LEU A 129 6.55 7.87 -6.53
C LEU A 129 5.73 8.97 -7.23
N LEU A 130 5.92 10.22 -6.87
CA LEU A 130 5.21 11.39 -7.40
C LEU A 130 6.17 12.42 -8.02
N PRO A 131 6.95 12.05 -9.06
CA PRO A 131 7.93 12.97 -9.65
C PRO A 131 7.29 14.20 -10.28
N GLN A 132 6.01 14.14 -10.63
CA GLN A 132 5.22 15.24 -11.19
C GLN A 132 3.85 15.30 -10.50
N PRO A 133 3.74 15.83 -9.27
CA PRO A 133 2.49 15.83 -8.51
C PRO A 133 1.33 16.55 -9.22
N ALA A 134 1.62 17.65 -9.92
CA ALA A 134 0.61 18.39 -10.68
C ALA A 134 0.01 17.55 -11.82
N ARG A 135 0.85 16.82 -12.56
CA ARG A 135 0.39 15.89 -13.60
C ARG A 135 -0.42 14.73 -12.99
N PHE A 136 0.01 14.22 -11.86
CA PHE A 136 -0.72 13.16 -11.16
C PHE A 136 -2.13 13.62 -10.76
N ARG A 137 -2.26 14.84 -10.18
CA ARG A 137 -3.57 15.43 -9.84
C ARG A 137 -4.46 15.56 -11.07
N ALA A 138 -3.91 16.10 -12.17
CA ALA A 138 -4.68 16.27 -13.42
C ALA A 138 -5.20 14.93 -13.96
N LEU A 139 -4.37 13.88 -13.94
CA LEU A 139 -4.77 12.53 -14.36
C LEU A 139 -5.79 11.90 -13.41
N LEU A 140 -5.69 12.19 -12.12
CA LEU A 140 -6.64 11.72 -11.11
C LEU A 140 -7.99 12.46 -11.20
N GLY A 141 -8.03 13.63 -11.86
CA GLY A 141 -9.20 14.50 -11.87
C GLY A 141 -9.42 15.23 -10.53
N ALA A 142 -8.36 15.35 -9.72
CA ALA A 142 -8.36 16.07 -8.45
C ALA A 142 -7.68 17.43 -8.65
N GLU A 143 -8.48 18.48 -8.85
CA GLU A 143 -8.02 19.87 -8.92
C GLU A 143 -8.09 20.58 -7.57
#